data_7cb5a239029c9543a48ad72a7d08af03
#
_entry.id   7cb5a239029c9543a48ad72a7d08af03
#
_cell.length_a   1.000
_cell.length_b   1.000
_cell.length_c   1.000
_cell.angle_alpha   90.00
_cell.angle_beta   90.00
_cell.angle_gamma   90.00
#
_symmetry.space_group_name_H-M   'P 1'
#
loop_
_entity.id
_entity.type
_entity.pdbx_description
1 polymer ?
#
loop_
_entity_poly.entity_id
_entity_poly.type
_entity_poly.pdbx_seq_one_letter_code
_entity_poly.pdbx_strand_id
1 'polypeptide(L)'
;MGLARAIDLSVVSSGIVPLSGIRPATFIGKGKVEEIAGLVKADEAGIVVMDCALSPVQQRNLEKAWGAKVVDRTGLILEIFGRRARTREGALQVELAHLTYQKSRLVRTWTHLERQRGGFGFLGGPGETQIESDRRMIEERMARIEAELERVKRTRKLHRDSRKRVPYPIVALVGYTNAGKSTLFNRMSRASVLSADMLFATLDPTLRAVELPQGLRVILSDTVGFISDLPTMLVAAFRATLEEVIEADLILHVRDVSHADAEAQSLDVEQVLRQLGIAPDDGARLVEVWNKIDRLDRDAGIRLRNRAERQPVERRPVLVSALSGEGIDLLATEIEARLATRRVTLDLVIDAADGAGVSWLHRHTEVMTKVLRDDGALAITVRSDPANAEKVRAKFSASGVPSH
;
A
#
# COMPACT_ATOMS: atom_id res chain seq x y z
N MET A 1 16.13 8.81 10.76
CA MET A 1 16.72 7.66 11.47
C MET A 1 16.03 6.33 11.15
N GLY A 2 14.71 6.17 11.28
CA GLY A 2 14.03 4.89 11.04
C GLY A 2 14.28 4.27 9.67
N LEU A 3 14.30 5.08 8.58
CA LEU A 3 14.60 4.61 7.22
C LEU A 3 16.02 4.05 7.09
N ALA A 4 17.03 4.70 7.68
CA ALA A 4 18.42 4.22 7.63
C ALA A 4 18.58 2.87 8.36
N ARG A 5 17.95 2.72 9.52
CA ARG A 5 17.93 1.45 10.26
C ARG A 5 17.20 0.33 9.53
N ALA A 6 16.22 0.64 8.68
CA ALA A 6 15.48 -0.34 7.90
C ALA A 6 16.33 -1.12 6.89
N ILE A 7 17.52 -0.62 6.55
CA ILE A 7 18.54 -1.29 5.71
C ILE A 7 19.86 -1.56 6.47
N ASP A 8 19.76 -1.69 7.79
CA ASP A 8 20.87 -2.06 8.66
C ASP A 8 22.06 -1.06 8.63
N LEU A 9 21.80 0.22 8.32
CA LEU A 9 22.82 1.25 8.43
C LEU A 9 23.06 1.59 9.89
N SER A 10 24.33 1.58 10.29
CA SER A 10 24.76 2.11 11.58
C SER A 10 24.73 3.64 11.55
N VAL A 11 23.83 4.25 12.31
CA VAL A 11 23.70 5.70 12.40
C VAL A 11 24.64 6.20 13.50
N VAL A 12 25.76 6.78 13.07
CA VAL A 12 26.79 7.33 13.98
C VAL A 12 26.43 8.72 14.48
N SER A 13 25.79 9.55 13.62
CA SER A 13 25.36 10.91 13.98
C SER A 13 24.05 11.26 13.29
N SER A 14 23.27 12.14 13.88
CA SER A 14 22.04 12.66 13.25
C SER A 14 21.71 14.06 13.75
N GLY A 15 21.13 14.90 12.90
CA GLY A 15 20.77 16.25 13.25
C GLY A 15 19.65 16.83 12.38
N ILE A 16 19.02 17.88 12.87
CA ILE A 16 18.04 18.68 12.14
C ILE A 16 18.70 19.97 11.69
N VAL A 17 18.59 20.27 10.40
CA VAL A 17 19.13 21.49 9.81
C VAL A 17 17.99 22.46 9.52
N PRO A 18 17.88 23.59 10.24
CA PRO A 18 16.89 24.60 9.92
C PRO A 18 17.22 25.23 8.57
N LEU A 19 16.21 25.35 7.69
CA LEU A 19 16.36 25.91 6.36
C LEU A 19 15.76 27.32 6.32
N SER A 20 16.58 28.32 6.02
CA SER A 20 16.11 29.68 5.66
C SER A 20 15.70 29.79 4.19
N GLY A 21 16.02 28.78 3.38
CA GLY A 21 15.72 28.66 1.96
C GLY A 21 16.57 27.56 1.32
N ILE A 22 16.03 26.94 0.27
CA ILE A 22 16.73 25.88 -0.48
C ILE A 22 17.78 26.49 -1.39
N ARG A 23 19.03 26.06 -1.26
CA ARG A 23 20.12 26.49 -2.12
C ARG A 23 20.17 25.63 -3.39
N PRO A 24 20.23 26.25 -4.60
CA PRO A 24 20.29 25.50 -5.86
C PRO A 24 21.46 24.52 -5.96
N ALA A 25 22.62 24.90 -5.42
CA ALA A 25 23.87 24.14 -5.55
C ALA A 25 23.98 22.98 -4.52
N THR A 26 23.49 23.16 -3.28
CA THR A 26 23.80 22.26 -2.16
C THR A 26 22.59 21.94 -1.27
N PHE A 27 21.38 22.43 -1.60
CA PHE A 27 20.16 22.34 -0.80
C PHE A 27 20.24 23.16 0.50
N ILE A 28 21.31 23.01 1.28
CA ILE A 28 21.60 23.70 2.54
C ILE A 28 22.66 24.80 2.37
N GLY A 29 22.76 25.70 3.34
CA GLY A 29 23.72 26.80 3.32
C GLY A 29 25.18 26.33 3.43
N LYS A 30 26.12 27.12 2.87
CA LYS A 30 27.56 26.78 2.79
C LYS A 30 28.18 26.47 4.15
N GLY A 31 27.94 27.30 5.17
CA GLY A 31 28.49 27.07 6.51
C GLY A 31 28.00 25.71 7.12
N LYS A 32 26.74 25.30 6.82
CA LYS A 32 26.23 24.00 7.27
C LYS A 32 26.84 22.83 6.49
N VAL A 33 27.15 23.04 5.19
CA VAL A 33 27.89 22.05 4.39
C VAL A 33 29.28 21.82 5.01
N GLU A 34 30.01 22.89 5.39
CA GLU A 34 31.33 22.81 6.01
C GLU A 34 31.28 22.15 7.40
N GLU A 35 30.29 22.50 8.23
CA GLU A 35 30.05 21.86 9.53
C GLU A 35 29.86 20.35 9.40
N ILE A 36 28.96 19.94 8.49
CA ILE A 36 28.67 18.52 8.24
C ILE A 36 29.90 17.80 7.68
N ALA A 37 30.69 18.45 6.82
CA ALA A 37 31.96 17.89 6.34
C ALA A 37 32.92 17.54 7.49
N GLY A 38 32.98 18.42 8.50
CA GLY A 38 33.74 18.16 9.74
C GLY A 38 33.25 16.94 10.51
N LEU A 39 31.92 16.81 10.65
CA LEU A 39 31.30 15.65 11.33
C LEU A 39 31.54 14.35 10.54
N VAL A 40 31.31 14.35 9.23
CA VAL A 40 31.56 13.19 8.36
C VAL A 40 32.97 12.67 8.49
N LYS A 41 33.96 13.60 8.54
CA LYS A 41 35.36 13.24 8.71
C LYS A 41 35.68 12.74 10.13
N ALA A 42 35.10 13.35 11.15
CA ALA A 42 35.31 12.96 12.55
C ALA A 42 34.73 11.59 12.86
N ASP A 43 33.54 11.30 12.31
CA ASP A 43 32.81 10.04 12.51
C ASP A 43 33.19 8.96 11.48
N GLU A 44 34.11 9.23 10.56
CA GLU A 44 34.50 8.35 9.44
C GLU A 44 33.29 7.81 8.66
N ALA A 45 32.26 8.67 8.49
CA ALA A 45 31.01 8.26 7.89
C ALA A 45 31.13 8.09 6.37
N GLY A 46 30.93 6.87 5.87
CA GLY A 46 30.97 6.57 4.42
C GLY A 46 29.71 6.99 3.65
N ILE A 47 28.59 7.21 4.36
CA ILE A 47 27.30 7.56 3.76
C ILE A 47 26.65 8.68 4.56
N VAL A 48 26.10 9.67 3.85
CA VAL A 48 25.24 10.71 4.43
C VAL A 48 23.83 10.58 3.85
N VAL A 49 22.83 10.45 4.71
CA VAL A 49 21.44 10.39 4.31
C VAL A 49 20.78 11.75 4.50
N MET A 50 20.18 12.27 3.43
CA MET A 50 19.40 13.51 3.44
C MET A 50 17.90 13.15 3.40
N ASP A 51 17.16 13.49 4.45
CA ASP A 51 15.72 13.22 4.53
C ASP A 51 14.88 14.24 3.73
N CYS A 52 15.27 14.45 2.49
CA CYS A 52 14.62 15.31 1.50
C CYS A 52 14.94 14.82 0.09
N ALA A 53 14.23 15.31 -0.91
CA ALA A 53 14.57 15.07 -2.31
C ALA A 53 15.70 16.00 -2.74
N LEU A 54 16.79 15.45 -3.29
CA LEU A 54 17.91 16.20 -3.83
C LEU A 54 17.87 16.23 -5.37
N SER A 55 18.25 17.35 -5.95
CA SER A 55 18.60 17.36 -7.38
C SER A 55 19.94 16.64 -7.60
N PRO A 56 20.21 16.10 -8.81
CA PRO A 56 21.49 15.45 -9.12
C PRO A 56 22.69 16.35 -8.91
N VAL A 57 22.55 17.66 -9.19
CA VAL A 57 23.59 18.65 -8.95
C VAL A 57 23.87 18.85 -7.48
N GLN A 58 22.82 18.97 -6.66
CA GLN A 58 22.95 19.09 -5.21
C GLN A 58 23.63 17.86 -4.63
N GLN A 59 23.20 16.66 -5.00
CA GLN A 59 23.81 15.42 -4.52
C GLN A 59 25.30 15.37 -4.85
N ARG A 60 25.67 15.57 -6.11
CA ARG A 60 27.08 15.54 -6.56
C ARG A 60 27.94 16.57 -5.85
N ASN A 61 27.41 17.79 -5.64
CA ASN A 61 28.15 18.84 -4.95
C ASN A 61 28.36 18.52 -3.47
N LEU A 62 27.34 17.90 -2.82
CA LEU A 62 27.46 17.45 -1.44
C LEU A 62 28.42 16.27 -1.32
N GLU A 63 28.38 15.30 -2.23
CA GLU A 63 29.34 14.19 -2.26
C GLU A 63 30.79 14.68 -2.37
N LYS A 64 31.02 15.68 -3.25
CA LYS A 64 32.33 16.29 -3.36
C LYS A 64 32.75 17.05 -2.11
N ALA A 65 31.83 17.75 -1.46
CA ALA A 65 32.12 18.52 -0.26
C ALA A 65 32.39 17.64 0.97
N TRP A 66 31.72 16.53 1.06
CA TRP A 66 31.81 15.64 2.23
C TRP A 66 32.77 14.46 2.04
N GLY A 67 33.16 14.15 0.81
CA GLY A 67 33.97 12.94 0.52
C GLY A 67 33.27 11.63 0.84
N ALA A 68 31.95 11.63 0.95
CA ALA A 68 31.12 10.50 1.30
C ALA A 68 29.97 10.35 0.32
N LYS A 69 29.40 9.14 0.18
CA LYS A 69 28.21 8.91 -0.63
C LYS A 69 27.02 9.63 -0.03
N VAL A 70 26.27 10.36 -0.85
CA VAL A 70 25.04 11.04 -0.42
C VAL A 70 23.83 10.31 -0.98
N VAL A 71 22.91 9.95 -0.12
CA VAL A 71 21.65 9.29 -0.49
C VAL A 71 20.50 10.17 -0.04
N ASP A 72 19.62 10.53 -0.96
CA ASP A 72 18.40 11.27 -0.63
C ASP A 72 17.28 10.32 -0.16
N ARG A 73 16.19 10.90 0.35
CA ARG A 73 15.04 10.15 0.85
C ARG A 73 14.49 9.15 -0.17
N THR A 74 14.37 9.56 -1.44
CA THR A 74 13.85 8.70 -2.52
C THR A 74 14.77 7.52 -2.79
N GLY A 75 16.08 7.76 -2.90
CA GLY A 75 17.06 6.71 -3.08
C GLY A 75 17.07 5.72 -1.92
N LEU A 76 16.96 6.22 -0.69
CA LEU A 76 16.94 5.37 0.49
C LEU A 76 15.68 4.47 0.53
N ILE A 77 14.50 5.00 0.19
CA ILE A 77 13.26 4.20 0.11
C ILE A 77 13.39 3.12 -0.96
N LEU A 78 13.96 3.46 -2.12
CA LEU A 78 14.22 2.49 -3.20
C LEU A 78 15.13 1.35 -2.74
N GLU A 79 16.20 1.65 -2.01
CA GLU A 79 17.11 0.63 -1.45
C GLU A 79 16.39 -0.29 -0.45
N ILE A 80 15.52 0.28 0.41
CA ILE A 80 14.70 -0.51 1.32
C ILE A 80 13.81 -1.47 0.53
N PHE A 81 13.15 -0.98 -0.49
CA PHE A 81 12.26 -1.78 -1.33
C PHE A 81 13.01 -2.87 -2.09
N GLY A 82 14.21 -2.56 -2.61
CA GLY A 82 15.07 -3.55 -3.26
C GLY A 82 15.41 -4.74 -2.36
N ARG A 83 15.65 -4.49 -1.08
CA ARG A 83 15.90 -5.55 -0.09
C ARG A 83 14.64 -6.30 0.34
N ARG A 84 13.45 -5.71 0.19
CA ARG A 84 12.16 -6.28 0.66
C ARG A 84 11.38 -7.01 -0.43
N ALA A 85 11.63 -6.72 -1.71
CA ALA A 85 10.98 -7.38 -2.83
C ALA A 85 11.34 -8.87 -2.85
N ARG A 86 10.35 -9.72 -2.61
CA ARG A 86 10.49 -11.17 -2.59
C ARG A 86 9.85 -11.85 -3.80
N THR A 87 8.81 -11.21 -4.34
CA THR A 87 8.15 -11.72 -5.53
C THR A 87 8.84 -11.21 -6.79
N ARG A 88 8.72 -11.97 -7.88
CA ARG A 88 9.23 -11.54 -9.19
C ARG A 88 8.60 -10.21 -9.63
N GLU A 89 7.32 -10.04 -9.37
CA GLU A 89 6.59 -8.81 -9.69
C GLU A 89 7.14 -7.62 -8.89
N GLY A 90 7.25 -7.76 -7.56
CA GLY A 90 7.82 -6.73 -6.70
C GLY A 90 9.25 -6.36 -7.08
N ALA A 91 10.10 -7.34 -7.39
CA ALA A 91 11.47 -7.11 -7.83
C ALA A 91 11.53 -6.31 -9.15
N LEU A 92 10.70 -6.66 -10.13
CA LEU A 92 10.59 -5.92 -11.40
C LEU A 92 10.09 -4.50 -11.22
N GLN A 93 9.11 -4.29 -10.34
CA GLN A 93 8.58 -2.94 -10.03
C GLN A 93 9.63 -2.06 -9.37
N VAL A 94 10.37 -2.60 -8.41
CA VAL A 94 11.46 -1.89 -7.75
C VAL A 94 12.58 -1.59 -8.74
N GLU A 95 12.97 -2.53 -9.59
CA GLU A 95 13.98 -2.31 -10.63
C GLU A 95 13.55 -1.20 -11.61
N LEU A 96 12.28 -1.20 -12.04
CA LEU A 96 11.73 -0.15 -12.90
C LEU A 96 11.79 1.23 -12.23
N ALA A 97 11.43 1.31 -10.94
CA ALA A 97 11.52 2.54 -10.17
C ALA A 97 12.97 3.03 -10.01
N HIS A 98 13.91 2.14 -9.75
CA HIS A 98 15.35 2.46 -9.71
C HIS A 98 15.86 3.00 -11.04
N LEU A 99 15.53 2.36 -12.15
CA LEU A 99 15.94 2.81 -13.48
C LEU A 99 15.32 4.17 -13.83
N THR A 100 14.06 4.39 -13.48
CA THR A 100 13.39 5.69 -13.65
C THR A 100 14.08 6.79 -12.84
N TYR A 101 14.43 6.49 -11.60
CA TYR A 101 15.18 7.40 -10.73
C TYR A 101 16.59 7.71 -11.31
N GLN A 102 17.33 6.70 -11.74
CA GLN A 102 18.65 6.85 -12.38
C GLN A 102 18.54 7.68 -13.68
N LYS A 103 17.57 7.35 -14.54
CA LYS A 103 17.31 8.09 -15.79
C LYS A 103 17.05 9.57 -15.53
N SER A 104 16.23 9.90 -14.51
CA SER A 104 15.96 11.30 -14.15
C SER A 104 17.20 12.07 -13.71
N ARG A 105 18.18 11.37 -13.15
CA ARG A 105 19.46 11.94 -12.70
C ARG A 105 20.46 12.15 -13.84
N LEU A 106 20.52 11.25 -14.81
CA LEU A 106 21.36 11.40 -15.99
C LEU A 106 20.97 12.63 -16.82
N VAL A 107 19.69 12.81 -17.12
CA VAL A 107 19.19 13.92 -17.94
C VAL A 107 19.54 15.29 -17.33
N ARG A 108 19.39 15.46 -16.02
CA ARG A 108 19.66 16.74 -15.35
C ARG A 108 21.15 17.06 -15.21
N THR A 109 22.01 16.06 -15.18
CA THR A 109 23.46 16.27 -15.14
C THR A 109 23.96 16.84 -16.47
N TRP A 110 23.34 16.50 -17.57
CA TRP A 110 23.73 16.84 -18.93
C TRP A 110 23.38 18.29 -19.33
N THR A 111 22.16 18.74 -19.02
CA THR A 111 21.71 20.10 -19.30
C THR A 111 22.60 21.19 -18.62
N HIS A 112 23.29 20.84 -17.54
CA HIS A 112 24.24 21.77 -16.90
C HIS A 112 25.61 21.82 -17.59
N LEU A 113 26.06 20.72 -18.22
CA LEU A 113 27.31 20.69 -18.98
C LEU A 113 27.20 21.46 -20.30
N GLU A 114 26.06 21.42 -20.97
CA GLU A 114 25.80 22.20 -22.18
C GLU A 114 25.81 23.71 -21.93
N ARG A 115 25.29 24.18 -20.78
CA ARG A 115 25.30 25.60 -20.43
C ARG A 115 26.68 26.15 -20.07
N GLN A 116 27.63 25.29 -19.66
CA GLN A 116 29.00 25.71 -19.34
C GLN A 116 29.92 25.72 -20.54
N ARG A 117 29.58 25.04 -21.63
CA ARG A 117 30.30 25.11 -22.91
C ARG A 117 29.55 26.05 -23.86
N GLY A 118 29.73 27.34 -23.63
CA GLY A 118 29.32 28.36 -24.59
C GLY A 118 30.00 28.14 -25.91
N GLY A 119 29.19 27.99 -26.97
CA GLY A 119 29.59 28.28 -28.34
C GLY A 119 30.49 27.27 -29.05
N PHE A 120 30.04 26.89 -30.18
CA PHE A 120 30.63 26.10 -31.26
C PHE A 120 30.31 24.58 -31.25
N GLY A 121 29.34 24.33 -32.05
CA GLY A 121 28.73 23.19 -32.55
C GLY A 121 29.52 21.99 -32.99
N PHE A 122 28.81 20.94 -33.26
CA PHE A 122 29.04 19.86 -34.25
C PHE A 122 30.03 18.76 -33.96
N LEU A 123 30.71 18.71 -32.81
CA LEU A 123 31.52 17.54 -32.44
C LEU A 123 31.18 17.12 -31.02
N GLY A 124 30.19 16.24 -30.87
CA GLY A 124 29.93 15.50 -29.64
C GLY A 124 31.21 14.80 -29.22
N GLY A 125 31.76 15.19 -28.06
CA GLY A 125 32.93 14.53 -27.50
C GLY A 125 32.61 13.12 -27.03
N PRO A 126 33.61 12.25 -26.82
CA PRO A 126 33.40 10.84 -26.38
C PRO A 126 32.55 10.67 -25.10
N GLY A 127 32.40 11.72 -24.29
CA GLY A 127 31.51 11.73 -23.12
C GLY A 127 30.03 11.90 -23.44
N GLU A 128 29.68 12.54 -24.58
CA GLU A 128 28.28 12.67 -25.03
C GLU A 128 27.72 11.32 -25.48
N THR A 129 28.49 10.62 -26.29
CA THR A 129 28.10 9.28 -26.79
C THR A 129 27.97 8.26 -25.67
N GLN A 130 28.73 8.37 -24.59
CA GLN A 130 28.61 7.46 -23.45
C GLN A 130 27.32 7.67 -22.66
N ILE A 131 26.96 8.92 -22.37
CA ILE A 131 25.72 9.24 -21.64
C ILE A 131 24.47 8.89 -22.47
N GLU A 132 24.50 9.13 -23.78
CA GLU A 132 23.42 8.71 -24.67
C GLU A 132 23.30 7.19 -24.76
N SER A 133 24.44 6.50 -24.78
CA SER A 133 24.50 5.03 -24.74
C SER A 133 23.92 4.51 -23.40
N ASP A 134 24.33 5.08 -22.26
CA ASP A 134 23.83 4.69 -20.94
C ASP A 134 22.32 4.95 -20.82
N ARG A 135 21.85 6.09 -21.33
CA ARG A 135 20.42 6.42 -21.37
C ARG A 135 19.63 5.41 -22.19
N ARG A 136 20.12 5.07 -23.37
CA ARG A 136 19.48 4.09 -24.24
C ARG A 136 19.43 2.71 -23.58
N MET A 137 20.53 2.25 -22.97
CA MET A 137 20.54 0.98 -22.23
C MET A 137 19.51 0.96 -21.09
N ILE A 138 19.37 2.07 -20.34
CA ILE A 138 18.35 2.17 -19.30
C ILE A 138 16.96 2.11 -19.92
N GLU A 139 16.68 2.84 -20.99
CA GLU A 139 15.37 2.83 -21.68
C GLU A 139 15.02 1.45 -22.24
N GLU A 140 15.98 0.76 -22.85
CA GLU A 140 15.79 -0.60 -23.33
C GLU A 140 15.50 -1.59 -22.18
N ARG A 141 16.21 -1.42 -21.05
CA ARG A 141 15.95 -2.24 -19.87
C ARG A 141 14.58 -1.98 -19.28
N MET A 142 14.17 -0.70 -19.16
CA MET A 142 12.84 -0.31 -18.71
C MET A 142 11.75 -0.92 -19.59
N ALA A 143 11.87 -0.82 -20.92
CA ALA A 143 10.90 -1.40 -21.85
C ALA A 143 10.75 -2.92 -21.71
N ARG A 144 11.87 -3.65 -21.47
CA ARG A 144 11.82 -5.09 -21.20
C ARG A 144 11.10 -5.40 -19.90
N ILE A 145 11.37 -4.66 -18.83
CA ILE A 145 10.71 -4.84 -17.55
C ILE A 145 9.20 -4.53 -17.64
N GLU A 146 8.81 -3.47 -18.33
CA GLU A 146 7.40 -3.13 -18.57
C GLU A 146 6.67 -4.25 -19.32
N ALA A 147 7.30 -4.82 -20.34
CA ALA A 147 6.75 -5.96 -21.08
C ALA A 147 6.62 -7.23 -20.20
N GLU A 148 7.59 -7.48 -19.29
CA GLU A 148 7.49 -8.59 -18.34
C GLU A 148 6.39 -8.35 -17.32
N LEU A 149 6.27 -7.14 -16.76
CA LEU A 149 5.21 -6.77 -15.83
C LEU A 149 3.82 -6.94 -16.44
N GLU A 150 3.64 -6.56 -17.72
CA GLU A 150 2.38 -6.77 -18.41
C GLU A 150 2.03 -8.27 -18.58
N ARG A 151 3.00 -9.13 -18.77
CA ARG A 151 2.79 -10.59 -18.78
C ARG A 151 2.37 -11.11 -17.41
N VAL A 152 3.06 -10.67 -16.36
CA VAL A 152 2.71 -11.03 -14.96
C VAL A 152 1.30 -10.57 -14.61
N LYS A 153 0.92 -9.33 -14.96
CA LYS A 153 -0.43 -8.79 -14.76
C LYS A 153 -1.50 -9.62 -15.47
N ARG A 154 -1.27 -10.02 -16.73
CA ARG A 154 -2.20 -10.90 -17.47
C ARG A 154 -2.41 -12.24 -16.78
N THR A 155 -1.33 -12.88 -16.35
CA THR A 155 -1.38 -14.15 -15.62
C THR A 155 -2.13 -13.97 -14.29
N ARG A 156 -1.85 -12.89 -13.55
CA ARG A 156 -2.53 -12.55 -12.30
C ARG A 156 -4.03 -12.31 -12.53
N LYS A 157 -4.40 -11.61 -13.60
CA LYS A 157 -5.81 -11.40 -13.98
C LYS A 157 -6.52 -12.72 -14.24
N LEU A 158 -5.92 -13.66 -14.98
CA LEU A 158 -6.48 -15.00 -15.22
C LEU A 158 -6.67 -15.77 -13.91
N HIS A 159 -5.69 -15.75 -13.00
CA HIS A 159 -5.81 -16.36 -11.68
C HIS A 159 -6.84 -15.65 -10.80
N ARG A 160 -7.01 -14.32 -10.96
CA ARG A 160 -8.02 -13.52 -10.28
C ARG A 160 -9.43 -13.83 -10.77
N ASP A 161 -9.64 -13.91 -12.08
CA ASP A 161 -10.93 -14.29 -12.67
C ASP A 161 -11.33 -15.73 -12.26
N SER A 162 -10.34 -16.60 -12.07
CA SER A 162 -10.55 -17.91 -11.45
C SER A 162 -10.94 -17.80 -9.96
N ARG A 163 -10.37 -16.87 -9.20
CA ARG A 163 -10.71 -16.61 -7.78
C ARG A 163 -12.05 -15.88 -7.61
N LYS A 164 -12.50 -15.07 -8.58
CA LYS A 164 -13.85 -14.47 -8.60
C LYS A 164 -14.96 -15.52 -8.65
N ARG A 165 -14.62 -16.78 -8.91
CA ARG A 165 -15.54 -17.93 -8.75
C ARG A 165 -15.76 -18.32 -7.29
N VAL A 166 -14.90 -17.86 -6.36
CA VAL A 166 -15.07 -18.08 -4.92
C VAL A 166 -15.49 -16.74 -4.30
N PRO A 167 -16.72 -16.62 -3.78
CA PRO A 167 -17.36 -15.35 -3.42
C PRO A 167 -16.91 -14.83 -2.05
N TYR A 168 -15.60 -14.87 -1.75
CA TYR A 168 -15.10 -14.35 -0.48
C TYR A 168 -14.72 -12.87 -0.60
N PRO A 169 -15.30 -11.99 0.24
CA PRO A 169 -14.94 -10.58 0.28
C PRO A 169 -13.46 -10.38 0.62
N ILE A 170 -12.88 -9.34 0.04
CA ILE A 170 -11.49 -8.94 0.29
C ILE A 170 -11.47 -7.80 1.30
N VAL A 171 -10.69 -7.97 2.37
CA VAL A 171 -10.47 -6.95 3.41
C VAL A 171 -9.00 -6.55 3.37
N ALA A 172 -8.70 -5.32 2.96
CA ALA A 172 -7.34 -4.82 2.85
C ALA A 172 -6.92 -3.98 4.07
N LEU A 173 -5.73 -4.27 4.61
CA LEU A 173 -5.11 -3.48 5.65
C LEU A 173 -4.28 -2.36 5.02
N VAL A 174 -4.59 -1.11 5.31
CA VAL A 174 -3.82 0.07 4.90
C VAL A 174 -3.41 0.87 6.13
N GLY A 175 -2.40 1.71 6.00
CA GLY A 175 -1.95 2.58 7.09
C GLY A 175 -0.47 2.90 6.98
N TYR A 176 -0.03 3.80 7.83
CA TYR A 176 1.36 4.24 7.86
C TYR A 176 2.34 3.09 8.14
N THR A 177 3.61 3.23 7.75
CA THR A 177 4.64 2.25 8.10
C THR A 177 4.73 2.10 9.61
N ASN A 178 4.90 0.87 10.08
CA ASN A 178 4.94 0.54 11.51
C ASN A 178 3.64 0.83 12.32
N ALA A 179 2.50 1.04 11.66
CA ALA A 179 1.21 1.16 12.37
C ALA A 179 0.72 -0.17 12.98
N GLY A 180 1.38 -1.28 12.68
CA GLY A 180 1.06 -2.60 13.20
C GLY A 180 0.17 -3.45 12.29
N LYS A 181 0.09 -3.14 10.97
CA LYS A 181 -0.70 -3.89 9.98
C LYS A 181 -0.37 -5.38 9.95
N SER A 182 0.90 -5.72 9.78
CA SER A 182 1.36 -7.13 9.70
C SER A 182 1.18 -7.86 11.03
N THR A 183 1.28 -7.18 12.16
CA THR A 183 0.97 -7.75 13.49
C THR A 183 -0.50 -8.06 13.60
N LEU A 184 -1.38 -7.13 13.18
CA LEU A 184 -2.82 -7.30 13.14
C LEU A 184 -3.22 -8.44 12.19
N PHE A 185 -2.62 -8.47 11.00
CA PHE A 185 -2.80 -9.55 10.02
C PHE A 185 -2.45 -10.92 10.61
N ASN A 186 -1.29 -11.04 11.25
CA ASN A 186 -0.87 -12.29 11.89
C ASN A 186 -1.84 -12.72 12.98
N ARG A 187 -2.30 -11.78 13.80
CA ARG A 187 -3.25 -12.03 14.88
C ARG A 187 -4.58 -12.56 14.34
N MET A 188 -5.15 -11.91 13.33
CA MET A 188 -6.44 -12.28 12.77
C MET A 188 -6.37 -13.57 11.92
N SER A 189 -5.27 -13.76 11.17
CA SER A 189 -5.12 -14.91 10.26
C SER A 189 -4.44 -16.13 10.87
N ARG A 190 -3.99 -16.05 12.13
CA ARG A 190 -3.15 -17.05 12.79
C ARG A 190 -1.90 -17.41 11.98
N ALA A 191 -1.42 -16.48 11.18
CA ALA A 191 -0.21 -16.63 10.38
C ALA A 191 1.04 -16.14 11.13
N SER A 192 2.21 -16.46 10.61
CA SER A 192 3.50 -15.96 11.09
C SER A 192 4.25 -15.22 9.99
N VAL A 193 3.63 -14.18 9.43
CA VAL A 193 4.33 -13.27 8.51
C VAL A 193 5.31 -12.42 9.32
N LEU A 194 6.45 -12.08 8.72
CA LEU A 194 7.46 -11.26 9.38
C LEU A 194 6.85 -9.92 9.81
N SER A 195 6.58 -9.76 11.10
CA SER A 195 6.21 -8.50 11.71
C SER A 195 7.39 -8.03 12.53
N ALA A 196 8.14 -7.07 11.99
CA ALA A 196 9.26 -6.47 12.68
C ALA A 196 8.94 -4.99 12.96
N ASP A 197 9.52 -4.46 14.03
CA ASP A 197 9.44 -3.01 14.35
C ASP A 197 10.35 -2.20 13.39
N MET A 198 10.14 -2.41 12.09
CA MET A 198 10.90 -1.82 11.00
C MET A 198 9.99 -1.21 9.96
N LEU A 199 10.43 -0.10 9.36
CA LEU A 199 9.72 0.54 8.26
C LEU A 199 9.71 -0.38 7.03
N PHE A 200 8.55 -0.47 6.35
CA PHE A 200 8.34 -1.30 5.19
C PHE A 200 8.67 -2.78 5.41
N ALA A 201 8.21 -3.36 6.51
CA ALA A 201 8.38 -4.79 6.78
C ALA A 201 7.71 -5.66 5.71
N THR A 202 6.57 -5.21 5.18
CA THR A 202 5.83 -5.83 4.07
C THR A 202 5.92 -4.96 2.83
N LEU A 203 6.35 -5.52 1.70
CA LEU A 203 6.30 -4.90 0.37
C LEU A 203 5.32 -5.64 -0.54
N ASP A 204 5.46 -6.96 -0.63
CA ASP A 204 4.57 -7.80 -1.41
C ASP A 204 3.29 -8.11 -0.62
N PRO A 205 2.09 -7.95 -1.19
CA PRO A 205 0.85 -8.25 -0.50
C PRO A 205 0.76 -9.70 -0.08
N THR A 206 0.32 -9.96 1.13
CA THR A 206 0.08 -11.31 1.64
C THR A 206 -1.41 -11.52 1.84
N LEU A 207 -1.96 -12.56 1.22
CA LEU A 207 -3.38 -12.92 1.26
C LEU A 207 -3.60 -14.16 2.13
N ARG A 208 -4.61 -14.12 3.02
CA ARG A 208 -5.05 -15.27 3.83
C ARG A 208 -6.55 -15.31 3.97
N ALA A 209 -7.12 -16.50 3.87
CA ALA A 209 -8.51 -16.71 4.24
C ALA A 209 -8.64 -16.70 5.76
N VAL A 210 -9.62 -15.96 6.27
CA VAL A 210 -9.96 -15.82 7.69
C VAL A 210 -11.44 -16.09 7.83
N GLU A 211 -11.82 -16.87 8.84
CA GLU A 211 -13.20 -17.09 9.22
C GLU A 211 -13.56 -16.14 10.36
N LEU A 212 -14.58 -15.34 10.16
CA LEU A 212 -15.08 -14.35 11.12
C LEU A 212 -16.07 -15.00 12.12
N PRO A 213 -16.40 -14.34 13.24
CA PRO A 213 -17.16 -14.97 14.35
C PRO A 213 -18.49 -15.59 13.97
N GLN A 214 -19.23 -15.02 12.99
CA GLN A 214 -20.52 -15.54 12.53
C GLN A 214 -20.40 -16.51 11.34
N GLY A 215 -19.16 -16.94 11.01
CA GLY A 215 -18.87 -17.92 9.98
C GLY A 215 -18.61 -17.34 8.58
N LEU A 216 -18.65 -16.00 8.41
CA LEU A 216 -18.29 -15.38 7.14
C LEU A 216 -16.78 -15.57 6.87
N ARG A 217 -16.45 -16.13 5.71
CA ARG A 217 -15.07 -16.23 5.26
C ARG A 217 -14.70 -15.02 4.43
N VAL A 218 -13.56 -14.41 4.75
CA VAL A 218 -13.00 -13.26 4.05
C VAL A 218 -11.56 -13.53 3.64
N ILE A 219 -11.07 -12.82 2.63
CA ILE A 219 -9.65 -12.79 2.30
C ILE A 219 -9.06 -11.52 2.91
N LEU A 220 -8.23 -11.69 3.92
CA LEU A 220 -7.47 -10.60 4.53
C LEU A 220 -6.20 -10.36 3.73
N SER A 221 -5.90 -9.09 3.40
CA SER A 221 -4.71 -8.67 2.66
C SER A 221 -3.87 -7.73 3.51
N ASP A 222 -2.61 -8.12 3.81
CA ASP A 222 -1.60 -7.22 4.35
C ASP A 222 -0.91 -6.49 3.21
N THR A 223 -0.82 -5.16 3.28
CA THR A 223 -0.28 -4.32 2.21
C THR A 223 0.94 -3.53 2.66
N VAL A 224 1.64 -2.95 1.69
CA VAL A 224 2.77 -2.05 1.96
C VAL A 224 2.34 -0.88 2.84
N GLY A 225 3.21 -0.49 3.79
CA GLY A 225 2.97 0.69 4.62
C GLY A 225 3.23 1.99 3.86
N PHE A 226 2.39 2.99 4.07
CA PHE A 226 2.61 4.33 3.53
C PHE A 226 3.59 5.12 4.41
N ILE A 227 4.19 6.15 3.83
CA ILE A 227 5.10 7.06 4.50
C ILE A 227 4.84 8.48 3.97
N SER A 228 5.15 9.50 4.79
CA SER A 228 5.07 10.90 4.37
C SER A 228 5.93 11.16 3.15
N ASP A 229 5.48 12.05 2.28
CA ASP A 229 6.20 12.46 1.07
C ASP A 229 6.63 11.28 0.18
N LEU A 230 5.75 10.28 0.03
CA LEU A 230 6.01 9.16 -0.88
C LEU A 230 6.12 9.69 -2.32
N PRO A 231 7.27 9.55 -3.00
CA PRO A 231 7.43 10.05 -4.36
C PRO A 231 6.39 9.45 -5.31
N THR A 232 5.76 10.28 -6.15
CA THR A 232 4.72 9.85 -7.10
C THR A 232 5.19 8.74 -8.04
N MET A 233 6.50 8.73 -8.39
CA MET A 233 7.11 7.65 -9.18
C MET A 233 7.03 6.29 -8.46
N LEU A 234 7.13 6.28 -7.12
CA LEU A 234 6.99 5.06 -6.32
C LEU A 234 5.54 4.63 -6.23
N VAL A 235 4.60 5.57 -6.07
CA VAL A 235 3.16 5.26 -6.11
C VAL A 235 2.79 4.59 -7.43
N ALA A 236 3.30 5.10 -8.56
CA ALA A 236 3.08 4.51 -9.88
C ALA A 236 3.71 3.10 -10.00
N ALA A 237 4.93 2.92 -9.50
CA ALA A 237 5.60 1.61 -9.50
C ALA A 237 4.86 0.57 -8.65
N PHE A 238 4.29 0.99 -7.51
CA PHE A 238 3.55 0.10 -6.60
C PHE A 238 2.05 0.02 -6.87
N ARG A 239 1.56 0.67 -7.92
CA ARG A 239 0.13 0.63 -8.27
C ARG A 239 -0.42 -0.80 -8.34
N ALA A 240 0.36 -1.76 -8.82
CA ALA A 240 -0.06 -3.15 -8.89
C ALA A 240 -0.17 -3.84 -7.51
N THR A 241 0.66 -3.48 -6.53
CA THR A 241 0.52 -3.94 -5.13
C THR A 241 -0.64 -3.25 -4.43
N LEU A 242 -0.97 -2.02 -4.85
CA LEU A 242 -2.10 -1.26 -4.34
C LEU A 242 -3.42 -1.60 -5.04
N GLU A 243 -3.41 -2.37 -6.13
CA GLU A 243 -4.63 -2.90 -6.78
C GLU A 243 -5.48 -3.71 -5.81
N GLU A 244 -4.87 -4.45 -4.88
CA GLU A 244 -5.60 -5.18 -3.84
C GLU A 244 -6.40 -4.24 -2.92
N VAL A 245 -5.92 -3.01 -2.69
CA VAL A 245 -6.63 -1.98 -1.92
C VAL A 245 -7.77 -1.39 -2.75
N ILE A 246 -7.51 -1.12 -4.03
CA ILE A 246 -8.53 -0.57 -4.96
C ILE A 246 -9.70 -1.53 -5.12
N GLU A 247 -9.44 -2.83 -5.16
CA GLU A 247 -10.44 -3.88 -5.36
C GLU A 247 -11.05 -4.41 -4.06
N ALA A 248 -10.54 -4.00 -2.89
CA ALA A 248 -11.04 -4.47 -1.61
C ALA A 248 -12.51 -4.08 -1.39
N ASP A 249 -13.29 -5.02 -0.86
CA ASP A 249 -14.66 -4.78 -0.44
C ASP A 249 -14.72 -3.93 0.82
N LEU A 250 -13.72 -4.08 1.70
CA LEU A 250 -13.56 -3.29 2.91
C LEU A 250 -12.08 -2.95 3.13
N ILE A 251 -11.82 -1.74 3.57
CA ILE A 251 -10.48 -1.24 3.88
C ILE A 251 -10.38 -0.96 5.37
N LEU A 252 -9.37 -1.52 6.02
CA LEU A 252 -9.05 -1.23 7.41
C LEU A 252 -7.89 -0.23 7.45
N HIS A 253 -8.17 1.00 7.81
CA HIS A 253 -7.15 2.03 8.00
C HIS A 253 -6.56 1.91 9.41
N VAL A 254 -5.42 1.23 9.51
CA VAL A 254 -4.72 0.97 10.77
C VAL A 254 -3.84 2.16 11.13
N ARG A 255 -4.09 2.73 12.31
CA ARG A 255 -3.37 3.91 12.85
C ARG A 255 -2.67 3.54 14.15
N ASP A 256 -1.43 4.00 14.32
CA ASP A 256 -0.72 3.95 15.60
C ASP A 256 -1.12 5.15 16.46
N VAL A 257 -2.06 4.96 17.38
CA VAL A 257 -2.57 6.06 18.23
C VAL A 257 -1.64 6.43 19.38
N SER A 258 -0.57 5.66 19.58
CA SER A 258 0.47 5.98 20.56
C SER A 258 1.55 6.93 20.02
N HIS A 259 1.56 7.19 18.70
CA HIS A 259 2.55 8.05 18.07
C HIS A 259 2.17 9.53 18.20
N ALA A 260 3.16 10.40 18.47
CA ALA A 260 2.91 11.85 18.60
C ALA A 260 2.31 12.45 17.32
N ASP A 261 2.73 11.97 16.14
CA ASP A 261 2.29 12.46 14.83
C ASP A 261 1.15 11.61 14.23
N ALA A 262 0.37 10.89 15.05
CA ALA A 262 -0.68 9.98 14.58
C ALA A 262 -1.69 10.63 13.62
N GLU A 263 -2.05 11.90 13.85
CA GLU A 263 -2.96 12.64 12.98
C GLU A 263 -2.32 12.99 11.64
N ALA A 264 -1.07 13.47 11.64
CA ALA A 264 -0.35 13.78 10.41
C ALA A 264 -0.16 12.52 9.55
N GLN A 265 0.21 11.40 10.17
CA GLN A 265 0.32 10.10 9.49
C GLN A 265 -1.02 9.64 8.88
N SER A 266 -2.14 9.89 9.58
CA SER A 266 -3.48 9.60 9.04
C SER A 266 -3.76 10.40 7.77
N LEU A 267 -3.48 11.70 7.79
CA LEU A 267 -3.69 12.58 6.62
C LEU A 267 -2.83 12.15 5.42
N ASP A 268 -1.59 11.74 5.66
CA ASP A 268 -0.71 11.22 4.60
C ASP A 268 -1.31 9.96 3.94
N VAL A 269 -1.83 9.03 4.75
CA VAL A 269 -2.50 7.81 4.26
C VAL A 269 -3.75 8.16 3.47
N GLU A 270 -4.59 9.05 3.97
CA GLU A 270 -5.79 9.51 3.28
C GLU A 270 -5.47 10.18 1.93
N GLN A 271 -4.39 10.95 1.87
CA GLN A 271 -3.95 11.57 0.62
C GLN A 271 -3.59 10.50 -0.42
N VAL A 272 -2.90 9.44 -0.03
CA VAL A 272 -2.59 8.32 -0.93
C VAL A 272 -3.86 7.58 -1.36
N LEU A 273 -4.81 7.34 -0.45
CA LEU A 273 -6.11 6.72 -0.79
C LEU A 273 -6.88 7.55 -1.82
N ARG A 274 -6.91 8.89 -1.67
CA ARG A 274 -7.53 9.80 -2.66
C ARG A 274 -6.84 9.71 -4.02
N GLN A 275 -5.49 9.60 -4.07
CA GLN A 275 -4.75 9.39 -5.32
C GLN A 275 -5.08 8.05 -6.01
N LEU A 276 -5.50 7.06 -5.23
CA LEU A 276 -5.97 5.75 -5.72
C LEU A 276 -7.46 5.76 -6.11
N GLY A 277 -8.16 6.89 -5.96
CA GLY A 277 -9.59 7.02 -6.25
C GLY A 277 -10.50 6.48 -5.14
N ILE A 278 -9.98 6.32 -3.93
CA ILE A 278 -10.74 5.86 -2.76
C ILE A 278 -11.09 7.07 -1.89
N ALA A 279 -12.36 7.23 -1.57
CA ALA A 279 -12.83 8.28 -0.68
C ALA A 279 -12.57 7.87 0.79
N PRO A 280 -11.72 8.59 1.55
CA PRO A 280 -11.43 8.23 2.94
C PRO A 280 -12.61 8.40 3.88
N ASP A 281 -13.61 9.18 3.46
CA ASP A 281 -14.84 9.45 4.21
C ASP A 281 -15.99 8.50 3.87
N ASP A 282 -15.78 7.52 2.98
CA ASP A 282 -16.73 6.44 2.72
C ASP A 282 -16.74 5.43 3.88
N GLY A 283 -17.53 5.74 4.91
CA GLY A 283 -17.70 4.87 6.08
C GLY A 283 -18.28 3.49 5.76
N ALA A 284 -18.87 3.28 4.58
CA ALA A 284 -19.32 1.96 4.15
C ALA A 284 -18.18 1.07 3.68
N ARG A 285 -17.08 1.67 3.20
CA ARG A 285 -15.94 0.93 2.63
C ARG A 285 -14.66 1.04 3.47
N LEU A 286 -14.58 2.02 4.36
CA LEU A 286 -13.40 2.25 5.19
C LEU A 286 -13.76 2.20 6.66
N VAL A 287 -13.01 1.40 7.42
CA VAL A 287 -13.08 1.33 8.89
C VAL A 287 -11.75 1.79 9.45
N GLU A 288 -11.78 2.80 10.33
CA GLU A 288 -10.61 3.20 11.10
C GLU A 288 -10.33 2.20 12.22
N VAL A 289 -9.09 1.74 12.30
CA VAL A 289 -8.60 0.84 13.35
C VAL A 289 -7.51 1.55 14.15
N TRP A 290 -7.84 1.96 15.36
CA TRP A 290 -6.93 2.64 16.26
C TRP A 290 -6.13 1.62 17.05
N ASN A 291 -4.94 1.33 16.56
CA ASN A 291 -4.05 0.29 17.08
C ASN A 291 -3.03 0.80 18.09
N LYS A 292 -2.43 -0.11 18.83
CA LYS A 292 -1.42 0.10 19.88
C LYS A 292 -1.95 0.82 21.11
N ILE A 293 -3.22 0.56 21.46
CA ILE A 293 -3.83 1.11 22.69
C ILE A 293 -3.12 0.62 23.96
N ASP A 294 -2.41 -0.49 23.88
CA ASP A 294 -1.56 -1.05 24.95
C ASP A 294 -0.38 -0.15 25.34
N ARG A 295 0.00 0.80 24.48
CA ARG A 295 1.07 1.77 24.74
C ARG A 295 0.60 3.07 25.40
N LEU A 296 -0.69 3.24 25.55
CA LEU A 296 -1.29 4.43 26.16
C LEU A 296 -1.34 4.29 27.69
N ASP A 297 -1.10 5.39 28.38
CA ASP A 297 -1.45 5.46 29.80
C ASP A 297 -2.99 5.45 29.98
N ARG A 298 -3.41 5.24 31.23
CA ARG A 298 -4.85 5.14 31.57
C ARG A 298 -5.65 6.36 31.15
N ASP A 299 -5.12 7.57 31.35
CA ASP A 299 -5.83 8.81 31.06
C ASP A 299 -5.91 9.07 29.56
N ALA A 300 -4.83 8.81 28.82
CA ALA A 300 -4.85 8.86 27.36
C ALA A 300 -5.82 7.84 26.77
N GLY A 301 -5.88 6.64 27.33
CA GLY A 301 -6.84 5.61 26.91
C GLY A 301 -8.30 6.04 27.11
N ILE A 302 -8.61 6.66 28.25
CA ILE A 302 -9.97 7.20 28.52
C ILE A 302 -10.31 8.32 27.52
N ARG A 303 -9.39 9.28 27.32
CA ARG A 303 -9.60 10.37 26.34
C ARG A 303 -9.83 9.83 24.93
N LEU A 304 -9.07 8.81 24.54
CA LEU A 304 -9.19 8.18 23.23
C LEU A 304 -10.55 7.49 23.05
N ARG A 305 -11.04 6.75 24.04
CA ARG A 305 -12.35 6.11 24.01
C ARG A 305 -13.47 7.15 23.90
N ASN A 306 -13.44 8.19 24.71
CA ASN A 306 -14.42 9.28 24.63
C ASN A 306 -14.41 9.98 23.26
N ARG A 307 -13.24 10.12 22.63
CA ARG A 307 -13.11 10.68 21.29
C ARG A 307 -13.72 9.73 20.23
N ALA A 308 -13.51 8.45 20.35
CA ALA A 308 -14.07 7.44 19.46
C ALA A 308 -15.61 7.41 19.56
N GLU A 309 -16.17 7.48 20.77
CA GLU A 309 -17.61 7.46 21.02
C GLU A 309 -18.35 8.68 20.47
N ARG A 310 -17.65 9.82 20.35
CA ARG A 310 -18.21 11.06 19.76
C ARG A 310 -18.29 11.02 18.23
N GLN A 311 -17.65 10.06 17.59
CA GLN A 311 -17.74 9.90 16.13
C GLN A 311 -19.11 9.31 15.74
N PRO A 312 -19.65 9.68 14.56
CA PRO A 312 -20.83 9.02 13.99
C PRO A 312 -20.66 7.50 13.98
N VAL A 313 -21.72 6.76 14.16
CA VAL A 313 -21.70 5.30 14.26
C VAL A 313 -21.01 4.68 13.04
N GLU A 314 -21.27 5.24 11.85
CA GLU A 314 -20.70 4.76 10.58
C GLU A 314 -19.19 5.01 10.44
N ARG A 315 -18.64 5.93 11.25
CA ARG A 315 -17.22 6.32 11.23
C ARG A 315 -16.52 6.04 12.56
N ARG A 316 -17.20 5.38 13.48
CA ARG A 316 -16.63 5.07 14.79
C ARG A 316 -15.44 4.15 14.63
N PRO A 317 -14.22 4.55 15.08
CA PRO A 317 -13.05 3.71 15.01
C PRO A 317 -13.16 2.53 15.96
N VAL A 318 -12.55 1.41 15.57
CA VAL A 318 -12.37 0.26 16.46
C VAL A 318 -11.01 0.35 17.15
N LEU A 319 -11.02 0.33 18.47
CA LEU A 319 -9.82 0.41 19.29
C LEU A 319 -9.25 -1.00 19.50
N VAL A 320 -7.98 -1.20 19.15
CA VAL A 320 -7.34 -2.51 19.24
C VAL A 320 -5.91 -2.45 19.75
N SER A 321 -5.45 -3.54 20.32
CA SER A 321 -4.04 -3.86 20.43
C SER A 321 -3.74 -5.15 19.66
N ALA A 322 -3.10 -5.03 18.52
CA ALA A 322 -2.67 -6.19 17.74
C ALA A 322 -1.67 -7.07 18.54
N LEU A 323 -0.94 -6.47 19.49
CA LEU A 323 0.04 -7.17 20.32
C LEU A 323 -0.62 -7.99 21.43
N SER A 324 -1.51 -7.38 22.24
CA SER A 324 -2.20 -8.08 23.34
C SER A 324 -3.39 -8.91 22.88
N GLY A 325 -4.07 -8.49 21.81
CA GLY A 325 -5.30 -9.08 21.31
C GLY A 325 -6.56 -8.32 21.75
N GLU A 326 -6.42 -7.26 22.55
CA GLU A 326 -7.56 -6.44 22.98
C GLU A 326 -8.29 -5.84 21.78
N GLY A 327 -9.63 -5.94 21.74
CA GLY A 327 -10.48 -5.37 20.71
C GLY A 327 -10.52 -6.14 19.37
N ILE A 328 -9.77 -7.24 19.21
CA ILE A 328 -9.72 -8.00 17.95
C ILE A 328 -11.06 -8.67 17.63
N ASP A 329 -11.75 -9.22 18.63
CA ASP A 329 -13.05 -9.84 18.43
C ASP A 329 -14.11 -8.80 18.03
N LEU A 330 -14.03 -7.59 18.61
CA LEU A 330 -14.88 -6.46 18.24
C LEU A 330 -14.60 -6.03 16.80
N LEU A 331 -13.33 -5.96 16.39
CA LEU A 331 -12.94 -5.65 15.02
C LEU A 331 -13.47 -6.71 14.03
N ALA A 332 -13.35 -7.97 14.37
CA ALA A 332 -13.87 -9.06 13.53
C ALA A 332 -15.38 -8.97 13.35
N THR A 333 -16.12 -8.67 14.43
CA THR A 333 -17.57 -8.45 14.40
C THR A 333 -17.95 -7.24 13.55
N GLU A 334 -17.22 -6.12 13.67
CA GLU A 334 -17.46 -4.91 12.87
C GLU A 334 -17.21 -5.14 11.39
N ILE A 335 -16.13 -5.85 11.02
CA ILE A 335 -15.85 -6.26 9.62
C ILE A 335 -17.05 -7.05 9.07
N GLU A 336 -17.52 -8.02 9.83
CA GLU A 336 -18.64 -8.88 9.41
C GLU A 336 -19.94 -8.09 9.23
N ALA A 337 -20.26 -7.19 10.17
CA ALA A 337 -21.41 -6.30 10.09
C ALA A 337 -21.37 -5.39 8.87
N ARG A 338 -20.21 -4.76 8.58
CA ARG A 338 -20.02 -3.89 7.40
C ARG A 338 -20.17 -4.66 6.09
N LEU A 339 -19.60 -5.83 6.00
CA LEU A 339 -19.72 -6.68 4.82
C LEU A 339 -21.14 -7.22 4.65
N ALA A 340 -21.86 -7.50 5.74
CA ALA A 340 -23.25 -7.95 5.69
C ALA A 340 -24.19 -6.88 5.14
N THR A 341 -24.02 -5.62 5.55
CA THR A 341 -24.85 -4.50 5.05
C THR A 341 -24.72 -4.23 3.57
N ARG A 342 -23.61 -4.61 2.95
CA ARG A 342 -23.35 -4.45 1.51
C ARG A 342 -23.91 -5.61 0.68
N ARG A 343 -24.28 -6.72 1.30
CA ARG A 343 -24.78 -7.90 0.62
C ARG A 343 -26.29 -7.81 0.40
N VAL A 344 -26.71 -8.14 -0.81
CA VAL A 344 -28.12 -8.21 -1.20
C VAL A 344 -28.61 -9.62 -0.95
N THR A 345 -29.71 -9.74 -0.22
CA THR A 345 -30.45 -11.01 -0.08
C THR A 345 -31.48 -11.09 -1.21
N LEU A 346 -31.52 -12.19 -1.90
CA LEU A 346 -32.46 -12.47 -2.99
C LEU A 346 -33.21 -13.77 -2.70
N ASP A 347 -34.51 -13.71 -2.76
CA ASP A 347 -35.37 -14.87 -2.73
C ASP A 347 -35.70 -15.30 -4.13
N LEU A 348 -35.40 -16.53 -4.48
CA LEU A 348 -35.56 -17.11 -5.80
C LEU A 348 -36.49 -18.31 -5.73
N VAL A 349 -37.32 -18.47 -6.73
CA VAL A 349 -38.10 -19.68 -6.94
C VAL A 349 -37.65 -20.30 -8.26
N ILE A 350 -37.11 -21.49 -8.22
CA ILE A 350 -36.57 -22.17 -9.40
C ILE A 350 -37.20 -23.58 -9.50
N ASP A 351 -37.18 -24.15 -10.69
CA ASP A 351 -37.62 -25.54 -10.87
C ASP A 351 -36.69 -26.49 -10.09
N ALA A 352 -37.28 -27.42 -9.34
CA ALA A 352 -36.52 -28.41 -8.60
C ALA A 352 -35.64 -29.31 -9.52
N ALA A 353 -36.02 -29.45 -10.79
CA ALA A 353 -35.24 -30.17 -11.80
C ALA A 353 -34.02 -29.38 -12.34
N ASP A 354 -33.93 -28.04 -12.10
CA ASP A 354 -32.81 -27.24 -12.54
C ASP A 354 -31.58 -27.41 -11.61
N GLY A 355 -31.01 -28.60 -11.61
CA GLY A 355 -29.77 -28.87 -10.88
C GLY A 355 -28.58 -28.03 -11.33
N ALA A 356 -28.59 -27.58 -12.61
CA ALA A 356 -27.53 -26.69 -13.16
C ALA A 356 -27.66 -25.29 -12.56
N GLY A 357 -28.87 -24.74 -12.43
CA GLY A 357 -29.15 -23.47 -11.78
C GLY A 357 -28.77 -23.49 -10.29
N VAL A 358 -29.17 -24.55 -9.56
CA VAL A 358 -28.77 -24.72 -8.16
C VAL A 358 -27.24 -24.75 -8.00
N SER A 359 -26.56 -25.56 -8.83
CA SER A 359 -25.08 -25.63 -8.83
C SER A 359 -24.43 -24.29 -9.18
N TRP A 360 -25.05 -23.51 -10.06
CA TRP A 360 -24.57 -22.17 -10.41
C TRP A 360 -24.73 -21.20 -9.23
N LEU A 361 -25.87 -21.22 -8.51
CA LEU A 361 -26.08 -20.42 -7.29
C LEU A 361 -25.04 -20.74 -6.23
N HIS A 362 -24.80 -22.01 -5.93
CA HIS A 362 -23.76 -22.40 -4.96
C HIS A 362 -22.35 -21.92 -5.34
N ARG A 363 -22.06 -21.74 -6.63
CA ARG A 363 -20.75 -21.25 -7.10
C ARG A 363 -20.62 -19.74 -7.08
N HIS A 364 -21.71 -18.97 -7.16
CA HIS A 364 -21.67 -17.52 -7.35
C HIS A 364 -22.33 -16.74 -6.21
N THR A 365 -23.02 -17.43 -5.29
CA THR A 365 -23.70 -16.82 -4.16
C THR A 365 -23.57 -17.69 -2.91
N GLU A 366 -23.87 -17.12 -1.76
CA GLU A 366 -24.04 -17.86 -0.51
C GLU A 366 -25.50 -18.30 -0.40
N VAL A 367 -25.74 -19.61 -0.45
CA VAL A 367 -27.09 -20.17 -0.30
C VAL A 367 -27.42 -20.26 1.19
N MET A 368 -28.38 -19.44 1.65
CA MET A 368 -28.82 -19.38 3.05
C MET A 368 -29.83 -20.43 3.39
N THR A 369 -30.87 -20.55 2.56
CA THR A 369 -31.95 -21.52 2.74
C THR A 369 -32.32 -22.18 1.42
N LYS A 370 -32.80 -23.43 1.50
CA LYS A 370 -33.27 -24.19 0.36
C LYS A 370 -34.47 -25.02 0.83
N VAL A 371 -35.66 -24.70 0.34
CA VAL A 371 -36.90 -25.33 0.77
C VAL A 371 -37.68 -25.77 -0.49
N LEU A 372 -38.10 -27.04 -0.53
CA LEU A 372 -39.00 -27.54 -1.55
C LEU A 372 -40.42 -27.10 -1.19
N ARG A 373 -41.13 -26.46 -2.12
CA ARG A 373 -42.51 -26.01 -1.96
C ARG A 373 -43.46 -27.10 -2.37
N ASP A 374 -44.72 -27.00 -1.91
CA ASP A 374 -45.78 -27.97 -2.22
C ASP A 374 -46.13 -28.00 -3.71
N ASP A 375 -45.82 -26.94 -4.47
CA ASP A 375 -46.00 -26.85 -5.91
C ASP A 375 -44.86 -27.51 -6.71
N GLY A 376 -43.88 -28.15 -6.05
CA GLY A 376 -42.74 -28.78 -6.67
C GLY A 376 -41.61 -27.84 -7.03
N ALA A 377 -41.79 -26.53 -6.80
CA ALA A 377 -40.70 -25.53 -7.01
C ALA A 377 -39.75 -25.46 -5.82
N LEU A 378 -38.53 -25.03 -6.05
CA LEU A 378 -37.50 -24.88 -5.03
C LEU A 378 -37.33 -23.39 -4.67
N ALA A 379 -37.73 -23.03 -3.46
CA ALA A 379 -37.49 -21.73 -2.90
C ALA A 379 -36.05 -21.66 -2.32
N ILE A 380 -35.23 -20.77 -2.84
CA ILE A 380 -33.84 -20.60 -2.40
C ILE A 380 -33.63 -19.15 -2.04
N THR A 381 -33.19 -18.89 -0.79
CA THR A 381 -32.69 -17.59 -0.36
C THR A 381 -31.19 -17.57 -0.53
N VAL A 382 -30.70 -16.61 -1.32
CA VAL A 382 -29.27 -16.43 -1.55
C VAL A 382 -28.84 -15.04 -1.10
N ARG A 383 -27.62 -14.96 -0.61
CA ARG A 383 -26.95 -13.69 -0.29
C ARG A 383 -25.75 -13.50 -1.21
N SER A 384 -25.60 -12.32 -1.78
CA SER A 384 -24.51 -12.05 -2.72
C SER A 384 -24.11 -10.59 -2.70
N ASP A 385 -22.94 -10.26 -3.28
CA ASP A 385 -22.57 -8.89 -3.57
C ASP A 385 -23.48 -8.28 -4.66
N PRO A 386 -23.59 -6.93 -4.75
CA PRO A 386 -24.47 -6.27 -5.70
C PRO A 386 -24.23 -6.69 -7.16
N ALA A 387 -22.97 -6.86 -7.57
CA ALA A 387 -22.63 -7.20 -8.95
C ALA A 387 -23.05 -8.63 -9.33
N ASN A 388 -22.94 -9.58 -8.38
CA ASN A 388 -23.45 -10.92 -8.59
C ASN A 388 -24.97 -11.00 -8.42
N ALA A 389 -25.56 -10.15 -7.57
CA ALA A 389 -27.01 -10.05 -7.43
C ALA A 389 -27.69 -9.67 -8.76
N GLU A 390 -27.08 -8.74 -9.54
CA GLU A 390 -27.56 -8.42 -10.89
C GLU A 390 -27.49 -9.62 -11.84
N LYS A 391 -26.40 -10.40 -11.80
CA LYS A 391 -26.26 -11.62 -12.61
C LYS A 391 -27.30 -12.68 -12.22
N VAL A 392 -27.54 -12.83 -10.90
CA VAL A 392 -28.60 -13.73 -10.39
C VAL A 392 -29.96 -13.30 -10.92
N ARG A 393 -30.30 -12.02 -10.79
CA ARG A 393 -31.56 -11.48 -11.34
C ARG A 393 -31.65 -11.73 -12.84
N ALA A 394 -30.65 -11.35 -13.62
CA ALA A 394 -30.65 -11.55 -15.06
C ALA A 394 -30.81 -13.02 -15.47
N LYS A 395 -30.19 -13.96 -14.73
CA LYS A 395 -30.27 -15.38 -15.04
C LYS A 395 -31.60 -16.01 -14.64
N PHE A 396 -32.16 -15.65 -13.51
CA PHE A 396 -33.36 -16.29 -12.93
C PHE A 396 -34.62 -15.45 -13.09
N SER A 397 -34.55 -14.15 -13.49
CA SER A 397 -35.74 -13.37 -13.88
C SER A 397 -36.35 -13.84 -15.22
N ALA A 398 -35.56 -14.51 -16.06
CA ALA A 398 -36.05 -15.09 -17.31
C ALA A 398 -36.87 -16.40 -17.10
N SER A 399 -36.91 -16.92 -15.88
CA SER A 399 -37.61 -18.19 -15.54
C SER A 399 -39.00 -17.95 -14.89
N GLY A 400 -39.58 -16.76 -15.14
CA GLY A 400 -41.00 -16.44 -14.99
C GLY A 400 -41.66 -16.83 -13.68
N VAL A 401 -41.52 -16.01 -12.61
CA VAL A 401 -42.59 -15.75 -11.62
C VAL A 401 -42.41 -14.30 -11.13
N PRO A 402 -43.49 -13.48 -11.09
CA PRO A 402 -43.37 -12.07 -10.71
C PRO A 402 -43.06 -11.96 -9.22
N SER A 403 -42.09 -11.10 -8.92
CA SER A 403 -41.77 -10.62 -7.57
C SER A 403 -42.94 -9.81 -7.01
N HIS A 404 -43.50 -10.21 -5.92
CA HIS A 404 -44.33 -9.38 -5.04
C HIS A 404 -43.45 -8.72 -3.99
#